data_2deb30b916e522cd85046c6503358b0c
#
_entry.id   2deb30b916e522cd85046c6503358b0c
#
_cell.length_a   1.000
_cell.length_b   1.000
_cell.length_c   1.000
_cell.angle_alpha   90.00
_cell.angle_beta   90.00
_cell.angle_gamma   90.00
#
_symmetry.space_group_name_H-M   'P 1'
#
loop_
_entity.id
_entity.type
_entity.pdbx_description
1 polymer ?
#
loop_
_entity_poly.entity_id
_entity_poly.type
_entity_poly.pdbx_seq_one_letter_code
_entity_poly.pdbx_strand_id
1 'polypeptide(L)'
;AQFTTFFSGMPDNFYATSAANLNTALVENPPFLVDVREPSEVADGYIAGAINIPVRDLFKNLDKLPALDQPIVIYCASGHRGGLAAAALRLLGYTDVVNLGGGLGAWKKAELPVETAAIAAPVAGEEPVVDATMLTKLDEFFSSMPEGFYTVKAVDLNAELGMDPKPFVLDVREATELTTDGYIEGSVNIPVRELMANLGQLPADKATKIVVLCKSGHRGSFALLALRLLGYTDVRNLGGGINAWIGAELPVVK
;
A
#
# COMPACT_ATOMS: atom_id res chain seq x y z
N ALA A 1 16.04 -11.82 -6.81
CA ALA A 1 16.26 -10.90 -7.94
C ALA A 1 15.05 -9.95 -8.13
N GLN A 2 13.83 -10.45 -8.29
CA GLN A 2 12.64 -9.61 -8.62
C GLN A 2 12.34 -8.51 -7.59
N PHE A 3 12.31 -8.83 -6.29
CA PHE A 3 12.15 -7.82 -5.23
C PHE A 3 13.25 -6.77 -5.26
N THR A 4 14.50 -7.17 -5.42
CA THR A 4 15.63 -6.23 -5.47
C THR A 4 15.41 -5.22 -6.60
N THR A 5 15.12 -5.69 -7.80
CA THR A 5 14.84 -4.82 -8.96
C THR A 5 13.66 -3.89 -8.71
N PHE A 6 12.55 -4.41 -8.15
CA PHE A 6 11.36 -3.61 -7.85
C PHE A 6 11.68 -2.47 -6.87
N PHE A 7 12.34 -2.78 -5.74
CA PHE A 7 12.62 -1.79 -4.71
C PHE A 7 13.68 -0.77 -5.14
N SER A 8 14.80 -1.21 -5.71
CA SER A 8 15.85 -0.29 -6.16
C SER A 8 15.46 0.57 -7.36
N GLY A 9 14.50 0.12 -8.15
CA GLY A 9 13.97 0.83 -9.32
C GLY A 9 12.78 1.75 -9.04
N MET A 10 12.39 1.93 -7.78
CA MET A 10 11.25 2.81 -7.46
C MET A 10 11.51 4.26 -7.88
N PRO A 11 10.59 4.90 -8.60
CA PRO A 11 10.67 6.32 -8.94
C PRO A 11 10.48 7.20 -7.69
N ASP A 12 10.74 8.51 -7.83
CA ASP A 12 10.66 9.45 -6.70
C ASP A 12 9.25 9.61 -6.13
N ASN A 13 8.22 9.37 -6.93
CA ASN A 13 6.84 9.34 -6.46
C ASN A 13 6.44 8.01 -5.81
N PHE A 14 7.34 7.01 -5.74
CA PHE A 14 7.08 5.67 -5.18
C PHE A 14 5.81 5.02 -5.74
N TYR A 15 5.58 5.15 -7.05
CA TYR A 15 4.36 4.66 -7.71
C TYR A 15 3.07 5.21 -7.10
N ALA A 16 3.07 6.48 -6.67
CA ALA A 16 1.88 7.17 -6.19
C ALA A 16 1.50 8.33 -7.10
N THR A 17 0.19 8.57 -7.23
CA THR A 17 -0.35 9.77 -7.84
C THR A 17 -1.13 10.57 -6.82
N SER A 18 -1.23 11.90 -6.99
CA SER A 18 -2.07 12.75 -6.16
C SER A 18 -3.50 12.83 -6.70
N ALA A 19 -4.45 13.26 -5.86
CA ALA A 19 -5.83 13.49 -6.29
C ALA A 19 -5.92 14.53 -7.42
N ALA A 20 -5.11 15.60 -7.35
CA ALA A 20 -5.07 16.62 -8.39
C ALA A 20 -4.57 16.07 -9.73
N ASN A 21 -3.45 15.29 -9.71
CA ASN A 21 -2.91 14.69 -10.93
C ASN A 21 -3.87 13.66 -11.53
N LEU A 22 -4.51 12.84 -10.69
CA LEU A 22 -5.51 11.90 -11.18
C LEU A 22 -6.70 12.62 -11.80
N ASN A 23 -7.20 13.69 -11.16
CA ASN A 23 -8.32 14.47 -11.71
C ASN A 23 -7.99 15.05 -13.10
N THR A 24 -6.77 15.54 -13.29
CA THR A 24 -6.30 16.00 -14.61
C THR A 24 -6.23 14.83 -15.61
N ALA A 25 -5.64 13.70 -15.20
CA ALA A 25 -5.50 12.53 -16.07
C ALA A 25 -6.85 11.96 -16.52
N LEU A 26 -7.88 11.98 -15.65
CA LEU A 26 -9.23 11.53 -15.99
C LEU A 26 -9.88 12.32 -17.13
N VAL A 27 -9.44 13.57 -17.38
CA VAL A 27 -9.93 14.40 -18.47
C VAL A 27 -9.08 14.25 -19.73
N GLU A 28 -7.75 14.17 -19.58
CA GLU A 28 -6.82 14.23 -20.69
C GLU A 28 -6.51 12.85 -21.30
N ASN A 29 -6.23 11.88 -20.44
CA ASN A 29 -5.90 10.50 -20.82
C ASN A 29 -6.29 9.56 -19.67
N PRO A 30 -7.57 9.16 -19.57
CA PRO A 30 -8.09 8.47 -18.41
C PRO A 30 -7.43 7.09 -18.22
N PRO A 31 -6.79 6.87 -17.05
CA PRO A 31 -6.30 5.55 -16.69
C PRO A 31 -7.46 4.61 -16.33
N PHE A 32 -7.22 3.33 -16.34
CA PHE A 32 -8.15 2.36 -15.79
C PHE A 32 -8.21 2.46 -14.27
N LEU A 33 -9.40 2.70 -13.70
CA LEU A 33 -9.58 2.91 -12.26
C LEU A 33 -10.07 1.65 -11.56
N VAL A 34 -9.38 1.26 -10.47
CA VAL A 34 -9.78 0.13 -9.63
C VAL A 34 -9.97 0.59 -8.18
N ASP A 35 -11.19 0.51 -7.69
CA ASP A 35 -11.49 0.66 -6.27
C ASP A 35 -11.37 -0.69 -5.56
N VAL A 36 -10.38 -0.82 -4.67
CA VAL A 36 -10.15 -2.08 -3.94
C VAL A 36 -10.77 -2.09 -2.55
N ARG A 37 -11.73 -1.22 -2.30
CA ARG A 37 -12.51 -1.21 -1.06
C ARG A 37 -13.55 -2.33 -1.04
N GLU A 38 -14.05 -2.63 0.15
CA GLU A 38 -15.19 -3.53 0.29
C GLU A 38 -16.46 -2.89 -0.33
N PRO A 39 -17.39 -3.69 -0.88
CA PRO A 39 -18.60 -3.15 -1.51
C PRO A 39 -19.42 -2.22 -0.60
N SER A 40 -19.46 -2.50 0.71
CA SER A 40 -20.12 -1.64 1.70
C SER A 40 -19.51 -0.24 1.80
N GLU A 41 -18.19 -0.10 1.57
CA GLU A 41 -17.49 1.19 1.58
C GLU A 41 -17.75 1.98 0.28
N VAL A 42 -18.01 1.26 -0.83
CA VAL A 42 -18.26 1.88 -2.14
C VAL A 42 -19.62 2.58 -2.17
N ALA A 43 -20.58 2.08 -1.40
CA ALA A 43 -21.91 2.68 -1.29
C ALA A 43 -21.87 4.15 -0.80
N ASP A 44 -20.83 4.55 -0.06
CA ASP A 44 -20.61 5.92 0.40
C ASP A 44 -20.00 6.86 -0.66
N GLY A 45 -19.87 6.38 -1.89
CA GLY A 45 -19.34 7.10 -3.04
C GLY A 45 -17.99 6.58 -3.51
N TYR A 46 -17.71 6.76 -4.82
CA TYR A 46 -16.51 6.30 -5.52
C TYR A 46 -16.10 7.31 -6.60
N ILE A 47 -14.90 7.17 -7.17
CA ILE A 47 -14.43 8.03 -8.26
C ILE A 47 -15.07 7.56 -9.57
N ALA A 48 -15.69 8.48 -10.32
CA ALA A 48 -16.36 8.18 -11.58
C ALA A 48 -15.48 7.35 -12.54
N GLY A 49 -16.07 6.35 -13.19
CA GLY A 49 -15.36 5.45 -14.11
C GLY A 49 -14.60 4.31 -13.44
N ALA A 50 -14.57 4.22 -12.13
CA ALA A 50 -13.93 3.09 -11.44
C ALA A 50 -14.76 1.81 -11.54
N ILE A 51 -14.07 0.66 -11.57
CA ILE A 51 -14.65 -0.64 -11.22
C ILE A 51 -14.33 -0.97 -9.76
N ASN A 52 -15.15 -1.79 -9.13
CA ASN A 52 -14.85 -2.29 -7.79
C ASN A 52 -14.44 -3.76 -7.84
N ILE A 53 -13.23 -4.02 -7.35
CA ILE A 53 -12.73 -5.37 -7.07
C ILE A 53 -12.12 -5.32 -5.67
N PRO A 54 -12.79 -5.87 -4.64
CA PRO A 54 -12.26 -5.90 -3.29
C PRO A 54 -10.84 -6.45 -3.25
N VAL A 55 -9.98 -5.87 -2.43
CA VAL A 55 -8.54 -6.20 -2.41
C VAL A 55 -8.27 -7.70 -2.22
N ARG A 56 -9.13 -8.40 -1.46
CA ARG A 56 -9.03 -9.85 -1.22
C ARG A 56 -9.34 -10.70 -2.45
N ASP A 57 -10.08 -10.15 -3.39
CA ASP A 57 -10.52 -10.86 -4.60
C ASP A 57 -9.73 -10.44 -5.85
N LEU A 58 -8.80 -9.46 -5.71
CA LEU A 58 -8.11 -8.85 -6.86
C LEU A 58 -7.40 -9.88 -7.72
N PHE A 59 -6.67 -10.83 -7.10
CA PHE A 59 -5.85 -11.81 -7.82
C PHE A 59 -6.64 -12.98 -8.41
N LYS A 60 -7.93 -13.10 -8.10
CA LYS A 60 -8.90 -14.01 -8.73
C LYS A 60 -9.65 -13.35 -9.88
N ASN A 61 -9.41 -12.08 -10.12
CA ASN A 61 -10.15 -11.25 -11.07
C ASN A 61 -9.20 -10.47 -12.00
N LEU A 62 -8.02 -11.02 -12.30
CA LEU A 62 -7.05 -10.36 -13.18
C LEU A 62 -7.57 -10.23 -14.63
N ASP A 63 -8.46 -11.12 -15.05
CA ASP A 63 -9.21 -11.07 -16.32
C ASP A 63 -10.05 -9.79 -16.48
N LYS A 64 -10.30 -9.07 -15.41
CA LYS A 64 -11.07 -7.80 -15.40
C LYS A 64 -10.18 -6.56 -15.44
N LEU A 65 -8.87 -6.75 -15.39
CA LEU A 65 -7.89 -5.67 -15.56
C LEU A 65 -7.48 -5.54 -17.03
N PRO A 66 -6.99 -4.37 -17.46
CA PRO A 66 -6.47 -4.21 -18.81
C PRO A 66 -5.13 -4.94 -18.99
N ALA A 67 -4.57 -4.91 -20.19
CA ALA A 67 -3.26 -5.50 -20.48
C ALA A 67 -2.15 -4.94 -19.58
N LEU A 68 -1.05 -5.72 -19.42
CA LEU A 68 0.02 -5.46 -18.46
C LEU A 68 0.71 -4.09 -18.61
N ASP A 69 0.66 -3.49 -19.79
CA ASP A 69 1.28 -2.21 -20.14
C ASP A 69 0.32 -1.00 -20.08
N GLN A 70 -0.95 -1.23 -19.78
CA GLN A 70 -1.94 -0.17 -19.71
C GLN A 70 -1.91 0.57 -18.37
N PRO A 71 -2.20 1.89 -18.37
CA PRO A 71 -2.18 2.69 -17.14
C PRO A 71 -3.35 2.30 -16.22
N ILE A 72 -3.00 1.93 -14.99
CA ILE A 72 -3.96 1.58 -13.94
C ILE A 72 -3.72 2.50 -12.73
N VAL A 73 -4.78 3.09 -12.22
CA VAL A 73 -4.77 3.73 -10.91
C VAL A 73 -5.63 2.92 -9.96
N ILE A 74 -5.00 2.45 -8.87
CA ILE A 74 -5.67 1.73 -7.80
C ILE A 74 -5.90 2.67 -6.62
N TYR A 75 -7.04 2.57 -5.97
CA TYR A 75 -7.30 3.30 -4.75
C TYR A 75 -8.12 2.50 -3.75
N CYS A 76 -7.99 2.91 -2.49
CA CYS A 76 -8.83 2.46 -1.39
C CYS A 76 -9.26 3.68 -0.55
N ALA A 77 -9.67 3.49 0.70
CA ALA A 77 -10.07 4.60 1.57
C ALA A 77 -8.91 5.57 1.89
N SER A 78 -7.71 5.04 2.24
CA SER A 78 -6.58 5.81 2.79
C SER A 78 -5.24 5.58 2.07
N GLY A 79 -5.19 4.75 1.03
CA GLY A 79 -4.00 4.45 0.23
C GLY A 79 -3.22 3.20 0.66
N HIS A 80 -3.48 2.58 1.80
CA HIS A 80 -2.77 1.37 2.27
C HIS A 80 -3.09 0.13 1.41
N ARG A 81 -4.37 -0.27 1.29
CA ARG A 81 -4.78 -1.42 0.47
C ARG A 81 -4.41 -1.21 -1.00
N GLY A 82 -4.62 0.02 -1.51
CA GLY A 82 -4.23 0.38 -2.87
C GLY A 82 -2.72 0.28 -3.10
N GLY A 83 -1.90 0.65 -2.11
CA GLY A 83 -0.45 0.47 -2.15
C GLY A 83 -0.04 -1.00 -2.20
N LEU A 84 -0.64 -1.85 -1.36
CA LEU A 84 -0.40 -3.30 -1.41
C LEU A 84 -0.73 -3.87 -2.79
N ALA A 85 -1.92 -3.52 -3.33
CA ALA A 85 -2.38 -3.99 -4.63
C ALA A 85 -1.47 -3.51 -5.78
N ALA A 86 -1.07 -2.23 -5.77
CA ALA A 86 -0.17 -1.68 -6.79
C ALA A 86 1.20 -2.36 -6.78
N ALA A 87 1.79 -2.58 -5.59
CA ALA A 87 3.05 -3.32 -5.47
C ALA A 87 2.94 -4.75 -6.01
N ALA A 88 1.86 -5.45 -5.66
CA ALA A 88 1.63 -6.82 -6.06
C ALA A 88 1.41 -6.97 -7.56
N LEU A 89 0.62 -6.10 -8.20
CA LEU A 89 0.44 -6.11 -9.64
C LEU A 89 1.76 -5.82 -10.37
N ARG A 90 2.57 -4.89 -9.89
CA ARG A 90 3.90 -4.64 -10.46
C ARG A 90 4.83 -5.85 -10.32
N LEU A 91 4.76 -6.58 -9.22
CA LEU A 91 5.49 -7.85 -9.05
C LEU A 91 4.98 -8.94 -10.01
N LEU A 92 3.74 -8.88 -10.47
CA LEU A 92 3.21 -9.76 -11.51
C LEU A 92 3.55 -9.34 -12.93
N GLY A 93 4.14 -8.15 -13.14
CA GLY A 93 4.57 -7.69 -14.45
C GLY A 93 3.72 -6.56 -15.05
N TYR A 94 2.71 -6.05 -14.35
CA TYR A 94 2.04 -4.82 -14.74
C TYR A 94 3.01 -3.64 -14.66
N THR A 95 3.23 -2.94 -15.75
CA THR A 95 4.32 -1.94 -15.85
C THR A 95 3.87 -0.52 -15.53
N ASP A 96 2.57 -0.21 -15.66
CA ASP A 96 2.03 1.13 -15.39
C ASP A 96 0.89 1.09 -14.38
N VAL A 97 1.22 0.76 -13.13
CA VAL A 97 0.27 0.76 -12.00
C VAL A 97 0.72 1.74 -10.95
N VAL A 98 -0.15 2.66 -10.56
CA VAL A 98 0.08 3.59 -9.46
C VAL A 98 -1.07 3.55 -8.45
N ASN A 99 -0.76 3.92 -7.21
CA ASN A 99 -1.75 4.06 -6.15
C ASN A 99 -2.15 5.52 -5.98
N LEU A 100 -3.42 5.81 -5.78
CA LEU A 100 -3.87 7.13 -5.33
C LEU A 100 -3.42 7.35 -3.89
N GLY A 101 -2.44 8.23 -3.70
CA GLY A 101 -1.92 8.60 -2.38
C GLY A 101 -3.01 9.20 -1.49
N GLY A 102 -3.18 8.61 -0.30
CA GLY A 102 -4.27 8.98 0.60
C GLY A 102 -5.66 8.49 0.20
N GLY A 103 -5.76 7.76 -0.92
CA GLY A 103 -6.98 7.11 -1.39
C GLY A 103 -8.16 8.05 -1.60
N LEU A 104 -9.38 7.52 -1.49
CA LEU A 104 -10.61 8.31 -1.61
C LEU A 104 -10.69 9.42 -0.56
N GLY A 105 -10.04 9.25 0.60
CA GLY A 105 -9.95 10.30 1.62
C GLY A 105 -9.25 11.56 1.10
N ALA A 106 -8.13 11.40 0.39
CA ALA A 106 -7.42 12.52 -0.23
C ALA A 106 -8.22 13.14 -1.39
N TRP A 107 -8.94 12.33 -2.16
CA TRP A 107 -9.85 12.78 -3.23
C TRP A 107 -10.95 13.69 -2.67
N LYS A 108 -11.65 13.21 -1.63
CA LYS A 108 -12.71 14.00 -0.95
C LYS A 108 -12.16 15.25 -0.28
N LYS A 109 -10.95 15.19 0.32
CA LYS A 109 -10.29 16.36 0.93
C LYS A 109 -9.92 17.44 -0.10
N ALA A 110 -9.69 17.05 -1.35
CA ALA A 110 -9.47 17.95 -2.47
C ALA A 110 -10.80 18.47 -3.08
N GLU A 111 -11.93 18.20 -2.42
CA GLU A 111 -13.28 18.59 -2.83
C GLU A 111 -13.67 18.13 -4.26
N LEU A 112 -13.06 17.00 -4.70
CA LEU A 112 -13.33 16.41 -6.01
C LEU A 112 -14.60 15.53 -5.96
N PRO A 113 -15.35 15.47 -7.08
CA PRO A 113 -16.64 14.80 -7.12
C PRO A 113 -16.55 13.30 -6.90
N VAL A 114 -17.56 12.74 -6.24
CA VAL A 114 -17.77 11.30 -6.08
C VAL A 114 -19.13 10.91 -6.64
N GLU A 115 -19.20 9.73 -7.25
CA GLU A 115 -20.43 9.11 -7.68
C GLU A 115 -21.05 8.28 -6.55
N THR A 116 -22.39 8.29 -6.49
CA THR A 116 -23.16 7.50 -5.53
C THR A 116 -24.15 6.54 -6.22
N ALA A 117 -24.20 6.57 -7.55
CA ALA A 117 -24.94 5.58 -8.32
C ALA A 117 -24.35 4.18 -8.15
N ALA A 118 -25.07 3.14 -8.60
CA ALA A 118 -24.50 1.80 -8.59
C ALA A 118 -23.25 1.74 -9.46
N ILE A 119 -22.12 1.29 -8.87
CA ILE A 119 -20.87 1.11 -9.62
C ILE A 119 -21.06 0.00 -10.66
N ALA A 120 -20.49 0.19 -11.85
CA ALA A 120 -20.56 -0.80 -12.92
C ALA A 120 -19.85 -2.09 -12.50
N ALA A 121 -20.49 -3.23 -12.78
CA ALA A 121 -19.83 -4.51 -12.58
C ALA A 121 -18.64 -4.63 -13.57
N PRO A 122 -17.47 -5.11 -13.11
CA PRO A 122 -16.34 -5.32 -13.99
C PRO A 122 -16.65 -6.38 -15.04
N VAL A 123 -16.21 -6.14 -16.27
CA VAL A 123 -16.40 -7.07 -17.39
C VAL A 123 -15.13 -7.90 -17.55
N ALA A 124 -15.28 -9.22 -17.69
CA ALA A 124 -14.17 -10.12 -17.94
C ALA A 124 -13.57 -9.84 -19.34
N GLY A 125 -12.26 -9.76 -19.39
CA GLY A 125 -11.45 -9.67 -20.59
C GLY A 125 -10.58 -10.93 -20.80
N GLU A 126 -9.35 -10.73 -21.24
CA GLU A 126 -8.38 -11.81 -21.38
C GLU A 126 -7.58 -12.02 -20.08
N GLU A 127 -7.36 -13.28 -19.72
CA GLU A 127 -6.45 -13.62 -18.61
C GLU A 127 -5.01 -13.20 -18.95
N PRO A 128 -4.35 -12.41 -18.10
CA PRO A 128 -2.97 -12.03 -18.35
C PRO A 128 -2.02 -13.21 -18.15
N VAL A 129 -0.99 -13.27 -18.99
CA VAL A 129 0.08 -14.25 -18.82
C VAL A 129 1.09 -13.73 -17.79
N VAL A 130 1.05 -14.29 -16.58
CA VAL A 130 1.89 -13.88 -15.43
C VAL A 130 2.62 -15.09 -14.82
N ASP A 131 3.59 -14.82 -13.93
CA ASP A 131 4.24 -15.88 -13.16
C ASP A 131 3.25 -16.58 -12.22
N ALA A 132 2.92 -17.82 -12.51
CA ALA A 132 1.93 -18.60 -11.77
C ALA A 132 2.32 -18.83 -10.29
N THR A 133 3.63 -18.95 -9.99
CA THR A 133 4.11 -19.11 -8.63
C THR A 133 3.92 -17.84 -7.82
N MET A 134 4.22 -16.68 -8.41
CA MET A 134 3.99 -15.39 -7.77
C MET A 134 2.49 -15.13 -7.61
N LEU A 135 1.69 -15.41 -8.63
CA LEU A 135 0.23 -15.26 -8.56
C LEU A 135 -0.37 -16.05 -7.40
N THR A 136 0.01 -17.33 -7.25
CA THR A 136 -0.47 -18.17 -6.14
C THR A 136 -0.13 -17.54 -4.78
N LYS A 137 1.11 -17.09 -4.57
CA LYS A 137 1.52 -16.46 -3.30
C LYS A 137 0.78 -15.16 -3.02
N LEU A 138 0.53 -14.37 -4.06
CA LEU A 138 -0.22 -13.13 -3.92
C LEU A 138 -1.69 -13.40 -3.62
N ASP A 139 -2.34 -14.34 -4.32
CA ASP A 139 -3.72 -14.72 -4.02
C ASP A 139 -3.86 -15.25 -2.59
N GLU A 140 -2.95 -16.12 -2.13
CA GLU A 140 -2.93 -16.59 -0.74
C GLU A 140 -2.78 -15.43 0.25
N PHE A 141 -1.86 -14.49 0.00
CA PHE A 141 -1.65 -13.33 0.87
C PHE A 141 -2.89 -12.45 0.94
N PHE A 142 -3.47 -12.09 -0.21
CA PHE A 142 -4.59 -11.15 -0.27
C PHE A 142 -5.90 -11.78 0.22
N SER A 143 -6.21 -13.02 -0.16
CA SER A 143 -7.42 -13.72 0.28
C SER A 143 -7.44 -14.02 1.78
N SER A 144 -6.28 -14.16 2.42
CA SER A 144 -6.13 -14.40 3.86
C SER A 144 -6.03 -13.13 4.71
N MET A 145 -6.14 -11.94 4.12
CA MET A 145 -6.02 -10.67 4.87
C MET A 145 -7.06 -10.57 5.99
N PRO A 146 -6.64 -10.22 7.23
CA PRO A 146 -7.57 -9.95 8.32
C PRO A 146 -8.38 -8.67 8.06
N GLU A 147 -9.43 -8.43 8.85
CA GLU A 147 -10.26 -7.22 8.75
C GLU A 147 -9.44 -5.92 8.83
N GLY A 148 -8.42 -5.86 9.66
CA GLY A 148 -7.52 -4.70 9.80
C GLY A 148 -6.51 -4.53 8.68
N PHE A 149 -6.50 -5.41 7.64
CA PHE A 149 -5.58 -5.33 6.49
C PHE A 149 -4.11 -5.16 6.90
N TYR A 150 -3.69 -5.83 7.99
CA TYR A 150 -2.35 -5.72 8.58
C TYR A 150 -1.95 -4.28 8.97
N THR A 151 -2.90 -3.44 9.38
CA THR A 151 -2.59 -2.12 9.93
C THR A 151 -2.61 -2.10 11.46
N VAL A 152 -1.85 -1.18 12.05
CA VAL A 152 -1.90 -0.83 13.46
C VAL A 152 -2.11 0.68 13.59
N LYS A 153 -2.91 1.12 14.56
CA LYS A 153 -3.10 2.55 14.84
C LYS A 153 -1.92 3.10 15.65
N ALA A 154 -1.67 4.40 15.55
CA ALA A 154 -0.56 5.05 16.27
C ALA A 154 -0.65 4.87 17.79
N VAL A 155 -1.84 5.03 18.36
CA VAL A 155 -2.06 4.86 19.80
C VAL A 155 -1.84 3.42 20.27
N ASP A 156 -2.22 2.43 19.43
CA ASP A 156 -2.03 1.02 19.76
C ASP A 156 -0.54 0.64 19.67
N LEU A 157 0.17 1.12 18.63
CA LEU A 157 1.62 0.94 18.52
C LEU A 157 2.34 1.56 19.72
N ASN A 158 1.96 2.77 20.13
CA ASN A 158 2.56 3.43 21.31
C ASN A 158 2.39 2.59 22.59
N ALA A 159 1.22 1.99 22.78
CA ALA A 159 0.98 1.08 23.88
C ALA A 159 1.86 -0.19 23.78
N GLU A 160 1.99 -0.77 22.59
CA GLU A 160 2.82 -1.96 22.35
C GLU A 160 4.33 -1.69 22.58
N LEU A 161 4.80 -0.46 22.33
CA LEU A 161 6.21 -0.09 22.57
C LEU A 161 6.58 -0.09 24.07
N GLY A 162 5.59 -0.01 24.95
CA GLY A 162 5.76 -0.17 26.40
C GLY A 162 5.71 -1.62 26.91
N MET A 163 5.52 -2.60 26.03
CA MET A 163 5.41 -4.03 26.39
C MET A 163 6.77 -4.76 26.23
N ASP A 164 6.84 -5.96 26.76
CA ASP A 164 7.97 -6.88 26.57
C ASP A 164 7.43 -8.25 26.09
N PRO A 165 7.83 -8.77 24.93
CA PRO A 165 8.69 -8.10 23.94
C PRO A 165 7.97 -6.98 23.19
N LYS A 166 8.65 -5.86 23.00
CA LYS A 166 8.17 -4.77 22.15
C LYS A 166 8.33 -5.10 20.66
N PRO A 167 7.49 -4.54 19.76
CA PRO A 167 7.67 -4.73 18.33
C PRO A 167 8.96 -4.08 17.82
N PHE A 168 9.57 -4.68 16.80
CA PHE A 168 10.61 -4.05 15.99
C PHE A 168 9.96 -3.02 15.07
N VAL A 169 10.37 -1.76 15.18
CA VAL A 169 9.84 -0.68 14.35
C VAL A 169 10.80 -0.40 13.20
N LEU A 170 10.32 -0.58 11.95
CA LEU A 170 11.08 -0.34 10.73
C LEU A 170 10.56 0.93 10.05
N ASP A 171 11.38 1.98 10.03
CA ASP A 171 11.08 3.22 9.30
C ASP A 171 11.66 3.16 7.90
N VAL A 172 10.80 3.13 6.87
CA VAL A 172 11.22 3.03 5.47
C VAL A 172 11.24 4.38 4.73
N ARG A 173 11.26 5.48 5.48
CA ARG A 173 11.43 6.82 4.92
C ARG A 173 12.88 7.09 4.52
N GLU A 174 13.07 8.08 3.64
CA GLU A 174 14.40 8.61 3.36
C GLU A 174 14.98 9.28 4.62
N ALA A 175 16.30 9.20 4.83
CA ALA A 175 16.96 9.74 6.04
C ALA A 175 16.69 11.24 6.26
N THR A 176 16.53 12.00 5.18
CA THR A 176 16.20 13.43 5.24
C THR A 176 14.81 13.71 5.81
N GLU A 177 13.87 12.78 5.66
CA GLU A 177 12.54 12.93 6.26
C GLU A 177 12.58 12.76 7.78
N LEU A 178 13.48 11.94 8.32
CA LEU A 178 13.64 11.76 9.76
C LEU A 178 14.14 13.05 10.42
N THR A 179 15.09 13.74 9.81
CA THR A 179 15.62 15.01 10.33
C THR A 179 14.58 16.14 10.27
N THR A 180 13.65 16.07 9.33
CA THR A 180 12.59 17.09 9.14
C THR A 180 11.40 16.84 10.07
N ASP A 181 10.86 15.63 10.04
CA ASP A 181 9.60 15.27 10.71
C ASP A 181 9.83 14.65 12.10
N GLY A 182 11.08 14.24 12.43
CA GLY A 182 11.41 13.41 13.58
C GLY A 182 11.10 11.92 13.33
N TYR A 183 11.40 11.06 14.30
CA TYR A 183 11.22 9.61 14.21
C TYR A 183 10.76 9.01 15.54
N ILE A 184 10.22 7.79 15.50
CA ILE A 184 9.83 7.05 16.72
C ILE A 184 11.09 6.50 17.38
N GLU A 185 11.27 6.76 18.67
CA GLU A 185 12.44 6.31 19.45
C GLU A 185 12.62 4.78 19.36
N GLY A 186 13.85 4.36 19.06
CA GLY A 186 14.20 2.94 18.90
C GLY A 186 13.79 2.34 17.56
N SER A 187 13.25 3.11 16.60
CA SER A 187 13.05 2.63 15.24
C SER A 187 14.38 2.48 14.48
N VAL A 188 14.41 1.49 13.59
CA VAL A 188 15.52 1.28 12.65
C VAL A 188 15.12 1.87 11.31
N ASN A 189 15.95 2.77 10.77
CA ASN A 189 15.71 3.36 9.46
C ASN A 189 16.42 2.57 8.35
N ILE A 190 15.63 2.08 7.41
CA ILE A 190 16.12 1.48 6.16
C ILE A 190 15.22 2.04 5.04
N PRO A 191 15.70 3.00 4.23
CA PRO A 191 14.89 3.54 3.13
C PRO A 191 14.31 2.44 2.26
N VAL A 192 13.07 2.62 1.81
CA VAL A 192 12.33 1.56 1.12
C VAL A 192 13.08 0.97 -0.08
N ARG A 193 13.82 1.80 -0.82
CA ARG A 193 14.64 1.39 -1.97
C ARG A 193 15.82 0.51 -1.58
N GLU A 194 16.31 0.63 -0.35
CA GLU A 194 17.44 -0.08 0.19
C GLU A 194 17.05 -1.34 0.99
N LEU A 195 15.77 -1.55 1.22
CA LEU A 195 15.26 -2.62 2.09
C LEU A 195 15.82 -3.99 1.71
N MET A 196 15.82 -4.33 0.42
CA MET A 196 16.27 -5.66 -0.03
C MET A 196 17.77 -5.88 0.13
N ALA A 197 18.57 -4.82 0.09
CA ALA A 197 20.02 -4.88 0.32
C ALA A 197 20.37 -4.96 1.82
N ASN A 198 19.45 -4.58 2.69
CA ASN A 198 19.66 -4.44 4.13
C ASN A 198 18.83 -5.42 4.99
N LEU A 199 18.34 -6.51 4.40
CA LEU A 199 17.56 -7.54 5.13
C LEU A 199 18.28 -8.12 6.34
N GLY A 200 19.62 -8.09 6.36
CA GLY A 200 20.43 -8.52 7.51
C GLY A 200 20.31 -7.66 8.75
N GLN A 201 19.73 -6.46 8.65
CA GLN A 201 19.45 -5.58 9.79
C GLN A 201 18.10 -5.88 10.45
N LEU A 202 17.27 -6.73 9.82
CA LEU A 202 15.98 -7.15 10.35
C LEU A 202 16.16 -8.32 11.33
N PRO A 203 15.19 -8.54 12.25
CA PRO A 203 15.20 -9.71 13.11
C PRO A 203 15.37 -11.02 12.32
N ALA A 204 16.26 -11.89 12.75
CA ALA A 204 16.48 -13.19 12.12
C ALA A 204 15.27 -14.11 12.29
N ASP A 205 14.62 -14.05 13.45
CA ASP A 205 13.38 -14.76 13.72
C ASP A 205 12.22 -14.13 12.92
N LYS A 206 11.69 -14.91 12.00
CA LYS A 206 10.59 -14.51 11.10
C LYS A 206 9.25 -14.34 11.82
N ALA A 207 9.13 -14.83 13.05
CA ALA A 207 7.95 -14.63 13.89
C ALA A 207 8.01 -13.34 14.72
N THR A 208 9.14 -12.62 14.69
CA THR A 208 9.25 -11.33 15.38
C THR A 208 8.19 -10.35 14.88
N LYS A 209 7.50 -9.71 15.82
CA LYS A 209 6.54 -8.65 15.53
C LYS A 209 7.25 -7.43 14.93
N ILE A 210 6.93 -7.10 13.69
CA ILE A 210 7.49 -5.95 12.97
C ILE A 210 6.37 -4.95 12.65
N VAL A 211 6.59 -3.69 12.96
CA VAL A 211 5.75 -2.59 12.50
C VAL A 211 6.54 -1.73 11.54
N VAL A 212 6.10 -1.70 10.29
CA VAL A 212 6.69 -0.84 9.27
C VAL A 212 5.99 0.52 9.29
N LEU A 213 6.73 1.59 9.13
CA LEU A 213 6.17 2.93 8.96
C LEU A 213 6.85 3.69 7.81
N CYS A 214 6.12 4.61 7.24
CA CYS A 214 6.63 5.64 6.35
C CYS A 214 5.92 6.97 6.65
N LYS A 215 5.86 7.91 5.71
CA LYS A 215 5.20 9.21 5.94
C LYS A 215 3.68 9.08 6.13
N SER A 216 3.00 8.30 5.26
CA SER A 216 1.53 8.20 5.20
C SER A 216 0.98 6.76 5.11
N GLY A 217 1.83 5.74 5.19
CA GLY A 217 1.47 4.32 5.10
C GLY A 217 1.63 3.69 3.71
N HIS A 218 1.84 4.45 2.64
CA HIS A 218 1.98 3.95 1.27
C HIS A 218 3.25 3.13 1.06
N ARG A 219 4.46 3.69 1.27
CA ARG A 219 5.75 2.96 1.16
C ARG A 219 5.82 1.79 2.14
N GLY A 220 5.24 1.98 3.34
CA GLY A 220 5.15 0.93 4.35
C GLY A 220 4.32 -0.27 3.89
N SER A 221 3.31 -0.08 3.04
CA SER A 221 2.56 -1.20 2.47
C SER A 221 3.42 -2.05 1.53
N PHE A 222 4.30 -1.44 0.75
CA PHE A 222 5.24 -2.18 -0.11
C PHE A 222 6.22 -3.04 0.69
N ALA A 223 6.81 -2.44 1.73
CA ALA A 223 7.72 -3.16 2.61
C ALA A 223 7.00 -4.30 3.36
N LEU A 224 5.78 -4.07 3.86
CA LEU A 224 4.95 -5.10 4.48
C LEU A 224 4.74 -6.28 3.55
N LEU A 225 4.28 -6.03 2.31
CA LEU A 225 4.04 -7.09 1.33
C LEU A 225 5.31 -7.92 1.10
N ALA A 226 6.43 -7.24 0.83
CA ALA A 226 7.70 -7.92 0.57
C ALA A 226 8.15 -8.77 1.76
N LEU A 227 8.11 -8.24 2.98
CA LEU A 227 8.50 -8.96 4.18
C LEU A 227 7.62 -10.20 4.42
N ARG A 228 6.31 -10.08 4.22
CA ARG A 228 5.38 -11.20 4.30
C ARG A 228 5.70 -12.28 3.27
N LEU A 229 5.93 -11.91 2.02
CA LEU A 229 6.33 -12.84 0.96
C LEU A 229 7.73 -13.46 1.19
N LEU A 230 8.58 -12.81 1.98
CA LEU A 230 9.88 -13.33 2.43
C LEU A 230 9.76 -14.20 3.71
N GLY A 231 8.54 -14.46 4.17
CA GLY A 231 8.25 -15.39 5.26
C GLY A 231 8.19 -14.77 6.67
N TYR A 232 8.22 -13.46 6.82
CA TYR A 232 7.91 -12.83 8.10
C TYR A 232 6.42 -12.95 8.39
N THR A 233 6.05 -13.55 9.53
CA THR A 233 4.67 -13.93 9.82
C THR A 233 3.88 -12.88 10.62
N ASP A 234 4.53 -11.94 11.27
CA ASP A 234 3.88 -10.86 12.03
C ASP A 234 4.40 -9.48 11.61
N VAL A 235 4.02 -9.05 10.41
CA VAL A 235 4.35 -7.71 9.89
C VAL A 235 3.07 -6.91 9.76
N ARG A 236 3.06 -5.71 10.32
CA ARG A 236 1.97 -4.72 10.21
C ARG A 236 2.52 -3.39 9.72
N ASN A 237 1.65 -2.56 9.16
CA ASN A 237 1.98 -1.20 8.73
C ASN A 237 1.32 -0.19 9.66
N LEU A 238 2.04 0.84 10.08
CA LEU A 238 1.46 1.96 10.82
C LEU A 238 0.49 2.72 9.90
N GLY A 239 -0.80 2.60 10.18
CA GLY A 239 -1.86 3.29 9.43
C GLY A 239 -1.68 4.80 9.49
N GLY A 240 -1.59 5.45 8.31
CA GLY A 240 -1.30 6.87 8.22
C GLY A 240 0.17 7.26 8.47
N GLY A 241 1.05 6.29 8.77
CA GLY A 241 2.49 6.49 8.95
C GLY A 241 2.84 7.47 10.08
N ILE A 242 4.01 8.12 9.95
CA ILE A 242 4.46 9.09 10.95
C ILE A 242 3.51 10.30 11.07
N ASN A 243 2.77 10.63 10.00
CA ASN A 243 1.77 11.69 10.07
C ASN A 243 0.66 11.37 11.09
N ALA A 244 0.19 10.11 11.14
CA ALA A 244 -0.82 9.70 12.12
C ALA A 244 -0.25 9.64 13.53
N TRP A 245 1.03 9.29 13.68
CA TRP A 245 1.74 9.31 14.95
C TRP A 245 1.83 10.73 15.52
N ILE A 246 2.31 11.68 14.71
CA ILE A 246 2.40 13.10 15.08
C ILE A 246 1.00 13.69 15.31
N GLY A 247 0.02 13.35 14.46
CA GLY A 247 -1.36 13.81 14.60
C GLY A 247 -2.07 13.29 15.86
N ALA A 248 -1.57 12.21 16.45
CA ALA A 248 -1.99 11.70 17.75
C ALA A 248 -1.19 12.29 18.92
N GLU A 249 -0.36 13.32 18.65
CA GLU A 249 0.48 14.01 19.65
C GLU A 249 1.45 13.07 20.38
N LEU A 250 1.85 11.96 19.72
CA LEU A 250 2.79 11.00 20.30
C LEU A 250 4.25 11.47 20.11
N PRO A 251 5.17 11.07 21.03
CA PRO A 251 6.51 11.62 21.05
C PRO A 251 7.34 11.22 19.83
N VAL A 252 8.10 12.16 19.31
CA VAL A 252 9.13 11.96 18.28
C VAL A 252 10.47 12.47 18.75
N VAL A 253 11.54 11.80 18.38
CA VAL A 253 12.92 12.27 18.51
C VAL A 253 13.21 13.17 17.30
N LYS A 254 13.91 14.29 17.53
CA LYS A 254 14.39 15.22 16.49
C LYS A 254 15.89 15.25 16.43
#